data_77060feb448156765ea1dd18b8445279
#
_entry.id   77060feb448156765ea1dd18b8445279
#
_cell.length_a   1.000
_cell.length_b   1.000
_cell.length_c   1.000
_cell.angle_alpha   90.00
_cell.angle_beta   90.00
_cell.angle_gamma   90.00
#
_symmetry.space_group_name_H-M   'P 1'
#
loop_
_entity.id
_entity.type
_entity.pdbx_description
1 polymer ?
#
loop_
_entity_poly.entity_id
_entity_poly.type
_entity_poly.pdbx_seq_one_letter_code
_entity_poly.pdbx_strand_id
1 'polypeptide(L)'
;SSAQNINSPTGSSTLSDVVINRRSSAWQNFFKKKLFKLWGVECAITKVKNKDLLIGAHIKPWSKSSDDEKIDEYNGLPLAPNPDKIFELGLISFENNGKIIISNKLSNEDLIKLNINKDIKLNFKENHKKYIKYHRENKFKE
;
A
#
# COMPACT_ATOMS: atom_id res chain seq x y z
N SER A 1 -7.19 -20.71 20.87
CA SER A 1 -6.50 -19.44 20.90
C SER A 1 -7.44 -18.32 20.47
N SER A 2 -7.34 -17.21 21.15
CA SER A 2 -8.16 -16.05 20.86
C SER A 2 -7.89 -15.48 19.46
N ALA A 3 -6.73 -15.76 18.89
CA ALA A 3 -6.38 -15.27 17.57
C ALA A 3 -7.35 -15.79 16.50
N GLN A 4 -7.94 -16.92 16.70
CA GLN A 4 -8.87 -17.49 15.73
C GLN A 4 -10.14 -16.66 15.59
N ASN A 5 -10.57 -16.03 16.67
CA ASN A 5 -11.81 -15.27 16.65
C ASN A 5 -11.67 -13.96 15.91
N ILE A 6 -10.49 -13.37 15.91
CA ILE A 6 -10.26 -12.09 15.26
C ILE A 6 -9.87 -12.24 13.81
N ASN A 7 -9.72 -13.46 13.30
CA ASN A 7 -9.42 -13.69 11.90
C ASN A 7 -10.63 -13.52 11.00
N SER A 8 -11.83 -13.50 11.55
CA SER A 8 -13.06 -13.41 10.77
C SER A 8 -13.70 -12.03 10.92
N PRO A 9 -13.94 -11.30 9.83
CA PRO A 9 -14.63 -10.02 9.89
C PRO A 9 -16.15 -10.19 9.83
N THR A 10 -16.70 -11.23 10.47
CA THR A 10 -18.12 -11.52 10.44
C THR A 10 -18.74 -11.49 11.82
N GLY A 11 -20.07 -11.50 11.84
CA GLY A 11 -20.86 -11.64 13.05
C GLY A 11 -20.51 -10.61 14.10
N SER A 12 -19.98 -11.08 15.20
CA SER A 12 -19.66 -10.21 16.34
C SER A 12 -18.35 -9.43 16.21
N SER A 13 -17.58 -9.68 15.14
CA SER A 13 -16.31 -8.97 14.96
C SER A 13 -16.55 -7.52 14.61
N THR A 14 -15.79 -6.63 15.25
CA THR A 14 -15.81 -5.20 14.93
C THR A 14 -14.72 -4.89 13.92
N LEU A 15 -14.79 -3.68 13.34
CA LEU A 15 -13.71 -3.21 12.47
C LEU A 15 -12.38 -3.14 13.22
N SER A 16 -12.41 -2.80 14.52
CA SER A 16 -11.18 -2.77 15.33
C SER A 16 -10.54 -4.15 15.43
N ASP A 17 -11.34 -5.21 15.58
CA ASP A 17 -10.80 -6.56 15.64
C ASP A 17 -10.13 -6.96 14.33
N VAL A 18 -10.73 -6.57 13.20
CA VAL A 18 -10.17 -6.84 11.88
C VAL A 18 -8.86 -6.06 11.69
N VAL A 19 -8.84 -4.80 12.10
CA VAL A 19 -7.67 -3.94 12.00
C VAL A 19 -6.50 -4.48 12.81
N ILE A 20 -6.75 -4.97 14.02
CA ILE A 20 -5.71 -5.49 14.90
C ILE A 20 -4.99 -6.67 14.25
N ASN A 21 -5.67 -7.48 13.46
CA ASN A 21 -5.08 -8.66 12.83
C ASN A 21 -4.85 -8.46 11.34
N ARG A 22 -4.03 -7.47 10.99
CA ARG A 22 -3.78 -7.11 9.59
C ARG A 22 -3.11 -8.21 8.77
N ARG A 23 -2.54 -9.24 9.43
CA ARG A 23 -1.87 -10.34 8.73
C ARG A 23 -2.83 -11.47 8.40
N SER A 24 -4.04 -11.44 8.92
CA SER A 24 -5.01 -12.47 8.61
C SER A 24 -5.44 -12.35 7.14
N SER A 25 -5.79 -13.49 6.54
CA SER A 25 -6.33 -13.47 5.18
C SER A 25 -7.65 -12.71 5.13
N ALA A 26 -8.43 -12.75 6.20
CA ALA A 26 -9.68 -12.00 6.28
C ALA A 26 -9.45 -10.50 6.17
N TRP A 27 -8.48 -9.98 6.91
CA TRP A 27 -8.14 -8.56 6.83
C TRP A 27 -7.60 -8.19 5.45
N GLN A 28 -6.68 -9.00 4.91
CA GLN A 28 -6.10 -8.74 3.61
C GLN A 28 -7.18 -8.71 2.53
N ASN A 29 -8.11 -9.64 2.56
CA ASN A 29 -9.20 -9.68 1.59
C ASN A 29 -10.12 -8.47 1.73
N PHE A 30 -10.42 -8.09 2.96
CA PHE A 30 -11.25 -6.92 3.25
C PHE A 30 -10.63 -5.65 2.68
N PHE A 31 -9.35 -5.42 2.97
CA PHE A 31 -8.66 -4.20 2.55
C PHE A 31 -8.41 -4.19 1.04
N LYS A 32 -7.94 -5.30 0.48
CA LYS A 32 -7.68 -5.41 -0.96
C LYS A 32 -8.93 -5.15 -1.79
N LYS A 33 -10.07 -5.65 -1.33
CA LYS A 33 -11.33 -5.44 -2.04
C LYS A 33 -11.64 -3.95 -2.20
N LYS A 34 -11.39 -3.17 -1.17
CA LYS A 34 -11.58 -1.72 -1.21
C LYS A 34 -10.58 -1.07 -2.17
N LEU A 35 -9.32 -1.51 -2.13
CA LEU A 35 -8.29 -0.96 -3.00
C LEU A 35 -8.55 -1.28 -4.47
N PHE A 36 -9.03 -2.47 -4.77
CA PHE A 36 -9.33 -2.86 -6.14
C PHE A 36 -10.45 -2.03 -6.76
N LYS A 37 -11.37 -1.53 -5.94
CA LYS A 37 -12.43 -0.64 -6.44
C LYS A 37 -11.86 0.71 -6.90
N LEU A 38 -10.78 1.17 -6.28
CA LEU A 38 -10.16 2.44 -6.64
C LEU A 38 -9.13 2.30 -7.77
N TRP A 39 -8.40 1.21 -7.79
CA TRP A 39 -7.23 1.06 -8.65
C TRP A 39 -7.37 0.01 -9.74
N GLY A 40 -8.39 -0.84 -9.65
CA GLY A 40 -8.48 -2.05 -10.47
C GLY A 40 -7.68 -3.18 -9.83
N VAL A 41 -7.81 -4.39 -10.38
CA VAL A 41 -7.11 -5.56 -9.88
C VAL A 41 -5.75 -5.63 -10.55
N GLU A 42 -4.86 -4.75 -10.12
CA GLU A 42 -3.49 -4.68 -10.65
C GLU A 42 -2.60 -3.90 -9.69
N CYS A 43 -1.30 -4.15 -9.78
CA CYS A 43 -0.32 -3.36 -9.04
C CYS A 43 -0.36 -1.91 -9.53
N ALA A 44 -0.49 -0.95 -8.62
CA ALA A 44 -0.56 0.45 -8.99
C ALA A 44 0.72 0.96 -9.68
N ILE A 45 1.86 0.33 -9.41
CA ILE A 45 3.16 0.78 -9.92
C ILE A 45 3.56 0.03 -11.18
N THR A 46 3.58 -1.31 -11.16
CA THR A 46 4.10 -2.14 -12.26
C THR A 46 3.02 -2.74 -13.13
N LYS A 47 1.76 -2.61 -12.73
CA LYS A 47 0.61 -3.13 -13.47
C LYS A 47 0.54 -4.66 -13.56
N VAL A 48 1.26 -5.36 -12.69
CA VAL A 48 1.12 -6.81 -12.54
C VAL A 48 -0.32 -7.11 -12.15
N LYS A 49 -0.96 -8.05 -12.86
CA LYS A 49 -2.39 -8.33 -12.71
C LYS A 49 -2.70 -9.63 -11.98
N ASN A 50 -1.71 -10.42 -11.62
CA ASN A 50 -1.95 -11.65 -10.89
C ASN A 50 -2.44 -11.31 -9.49
N LYS A 51 -3.70 -11.57 -9.24
CA LYS A 51 -4.37 -11.20 -7.98
C LYS A 51 -3.68 -11.79 -6.76
N ASP A 52 -3.15 -13.01 -6.88
CA ASP A 52 -2.52 -13.69 -5.76
C ASP A 52 -1.19 -13.08 -5.35
N LEU A 53 -0.58 -12.28 -6.21
CA LEU A 53 0.66 -11.57 -5.90
C LEU A 53 0.40 -10.20 -5.29
N LEU A 54 -0.84 -9.70 -5.34
CA LEU A 54 -1.12 -8.34 -4.92
C LEU A 54 -1.33 -8.24 -3.42
N ILE A 55 -0.71 -7.23 -2.84
CA ILE A 55 -0.72 -6.95 -1.41
C ILE A 55 -1.46 -5.62 -1.20
N GLY A 56 -2.27 -5.55 -0.15
CA GLY A 56 -2.87 -4.28 0.27
C GLY A 56 -1.86 -3.51 1.12
N ALA A 57 -1.09 -2.64 0.50
CA ALA A 57 -0.01 -1.91 1.15
C ALA A 57 -0.51 -0.59 1.70
N HIS A 58 -0.11 -0.23 2.93
CA HIS A 58 -0.42 1.07 3.51
C HIS A 58 0.58 2.12 3.03
N ILE A 59 0.08 3.31 2.74
CA ILE A 59 0.92 4.45 2.35
C ILE A 59 1.55 5.06 3.59
N LYS A 60 0.73 5.50 4.54
CA LYS A 60 1.20 5.88 5.87
C LYS A 60 1.38 4.59 6.67
N PRO A 61 2.55 4.35 7.27
CA PRO A 61 2.81 3.07 7.94
C PRO A 61 1.72 2.68 8.92
N TRP A 62 1.42 1.39 8.96
CA TRP A 62 0.42 0.84 9.87
C TRP A 62 0.66 1.30 11.32
N SER A 63 1.93 1.23 11.77
CA SER A 63 2.28 1.58 13.14
C SER A 63 2.09 3.07 13.47
N LYS A 64 1.96 3.91 12.46
CA LYS A 64 1.77 5.35 12.63
C LYS A 64 0.35 5.79 12.31
N SER A 65 -0.51 4.87 11.91
CA SER A 65 -1.89 5.16 11.51
C SER A 65 -2.85 4.94 12.66
N SER A 66 -3.86 5.80 12.75
CA SER A 66 -5.00 5.60 13.66
C SER A 66 -5.85 4.44 13.13
N ASP A 67 -6.81 3.98 13.94
CA ASP A 67 -7.70 2.92 13.51
C ASP A 67 -8.49 3.30 12.26
N ASP A 68 -8.96 4.55 12.18
CA ASP A 68 -9.67 5.03 10.99
C ASP A 68 -8.75 5.06 9.76
N GLU A 69 -7.50 5.47 9.95
CA GLU A 69 -6.52 5.51 8.86
C GLU A 69 -6.14 4.12 8.37
N LYS A 70 -6.11 3.13 9.27
CA LYS A 70 -5.77 1.76 8.93
C LYS A 70 -6.78 1.12 7.99
N ILE A 71 -8.04 1.52 8.05
CA ILE A 71 -9.09 0.95 7.20
C ILE A 71 -9.47 1.85 6.03
N ASP A 72 -8.84 3.01 5.92
CA ASP A 72 -9.13 3.98 4.86
C ASP A 72 -8.50 3.50 3.55
N GLU A 73 -9.31 3.26 2.53
CA GLU A 73 -8.82 2.82 1.23
C GLU A 73 -7.89 3.83 0.56
N TYR A 74 -7.98 5.11 0.94
CA TYR A 74 -7.08 6.13 0.42
C TYR A 74 -5.70 6.08 1.08
N ASN A 75 -5.56 5.29 2.15
CA ASN A 75 -4.28 5.05 2.79
C ASN A 75 -3.66 3.73 2.31
N GLY A 76 -3.90 3.36 1.09
CA GLY A 76 -3.39 2.09 0.59
C GLY A 76 -3.22 2.06 -0.92
N LEU A 77 -2.40 1.11 -1.35
CA LEU A 77 -2.15 0.83 -2.75
C LEU A 77 -2.13 -0.68 -2.95
N PRO A 78 -2.72 -1.18 -4.04
CA PRO A 78 -2.50 -2.59 -4.41
C PRO A 78 -1.12 -2.69 -5.03
N LEU A 79 -0.23 -3.47 -4.44
CA LEU A 79 1.15 -3.58 -4.90
C LEU A 79 1.59 -5.03 -5.01
N ALA A 80 2.40 -5.33 -6.04
CA ALA A 80 3.14 -6.58 -6.13
C ALA A 80 4.27 -6.58 -5.09
N PRO A 81 4.87 -7.74 -4.76
CA PRO A 81 5.83 -7.84 -3.65
C PRO A 81 7.04 -6.92 -3.75
N ASN A 82 7.69 -6.83 -4.91
CA ASN A 82 8.85 -5.97 -5.05
C ASN A 82 8.51 -4.48 -4.91
N PRO A 83 7.52 -3.96 -5.61
CA PRO A 83 7.09 -2.58 -5.39
C PRO A 83 6.68 -2.29 -3.95
N ASP A 84 6.01 -3.23 -3.29
CA ASP A 84 5.62 -3.07 -1.89
C ASP A 84 6.85 -2.88 -1.00
N LYS A 85 7.85 -3.74 -1.16
CA LYS A 85 9.06 -3.65 -0.35
C LYS A 85 9.83 -2.37 -0.61
N ILE A 86 9.97 -1.99 -1.87
CA ILE A 86 10.68 -0.78 -2.27
C ILE A 86 10.01 0.46 -1.68
N PHE A 87 8.69 0.51 -1.75
CA PHE A 87 7.91 1.62 -1.21
C PHE A 87 7.99 1.65 0.32
N GLU A 88 7.86 0.50 0.97
CA GLU A 88 7.97 0.39 2.43
C GLU A 88 9.31 0.89 2.93
N LEU A 89 10.39 0.56 2.22
CA LEU A 89 11.74 0.98 2.59
C LEU A 89 12.01 2.45 2.30
N GLY A 90 11.10 3.12 1.60
CA GLY A 90 11.29 4.53 1.23
C GLY A 90 12.27 4.75 0.10
N LEU A 91 12.52 3.72 -0.71
CA LEU A 91 13.40 3.85 -1.88
C LEU A 91 12.69 4.52 -3.06
N ILE A 92 11.37 4.55 -3.02
CA ILE A 92 10.54 5.38 -3.90
C ILE A 92 9.49 6.07 -3.07
N SER A 93 8.98 7.19 -3.58
CA SER A 93 7.78 7.84 -3.09
C SER A 93 7.12 8.55 -4.28
N PHE A 94 6.16 9.41 -4.01
CA PHE A 94 5.42 10.08 -5.07
C PHE A 94 5.10 11.51 -4.68
N GLU A 95 5.07 12.38 -5.69
CA GLU A 95 4.52 13.71 -5.54
C GLU A 95 3.00 13.62 -5.37
N ASN A 96 2.39 14.71 -4.92
CA ASN A 96 0.93 14.75 -4.78
C ASN A 96 0.22 14.52 -6.11
N ASN A 97 0.84 14.90 -7.22
CA ASN A 97 0.27 14.69 -8.56
C ASN A 97 0.49 13.26 -9.08
N GLY A 98 1.11 12.39 -8.28
CA GLY A 98 1.34 10.99 -8.64
C GLY A 98 2.66 10.70 -9.29
N LYS A 99 3.46 11.71 -9.63
CA LYS A 99 4.76 11.48 -10.25
C LYS A 99 5.71 10.78 -9.29
N ILE A 100 6.36 9.72 -9.76
CA ILE A 100 7.26 8.94 -8.92
C ILE A 100 8.52 9.74 -8.56
N ILE A 101 9.01 9.52 -7.35
CA ILE A 101 10.30 10.03 -6.87
C ILE A 101 11.13 8.80 -6.54
N ILE A 102 12.35 8.74 -7.09
CA ILE A 102 13.22 7.59 -6.95
C ILE A 102 14.46 7.99 -6.15
N SER A 103 14.75 7.22 -5.11
CA SER A 103 15.95 7.44 -4.30
C SER A 103 17.22 7.17 -5.11
N ASN A 104 18.25 7.97 -4.88
CA ASN A 104 19.54 7.72 -5.50
C ASN A 104 20.24 6.49 -4.92
N LYS A 105 19.66 5.87 -3.91
CA LYS A 105 20.18 4.61 -3.35
C LYS A 105 19.83 3.40 -4.21
N LEU A 106 18.91 3.54 -5.18
CA LEU A 106 18.62 2.49 -6.15
C LEU A 106 19.48 2.71 -7.40
N SER A 107 20.23 1.67 -7.81
CA SER A 107 21.04 1.73 -9.02
C SER A 107 20.17 1.68 -10.26
N ASN A 108 20.70 2.21 -11.37
CA ASN A 108 20.00 2.11 -12.65
C ASN A 108 19.78 0.66 -13.06
N GLU A 109 20.76 -0.21 -12.77
CA GLU A 109 20.63 -1.64 -13.06
C GLU A 109 19.45 -2.26 -12.32
N ASP A 110 19.34 -1.97 -11.02
CA ASP A 110 18.23 -2.49 -10.23
C ASP A 110 16.89 -1.92 -10.69
N LEU A 111 16.85 -0.65 -11.05
CA LEU A 111 15.61 -0.04 -11.54
C LEU A 111 15.10 -0.75 -12.78
N ILE A 112 15.99 -1.09 -13.70
CA ILE A 112 15.63 -1.81 -14.92
C ILE A 112 15.07 -3.20 -14.57
N LYS A 113 15.76 -3.92 -13.69
CA LYS A 113 15.34 -5.27 -13.29
C LYS A 113 14.03 -5.27 -12.51
N LEU A 114 13.76 -4.20 -11.78
CA LEU A 114 12.53 -4.05 -11.01
C LEU A 114 11.39 -3.47 -11.83
N ASN A 115 11.65 -3.08 -13.07
CA ASN A 115 10.69 -2.41 -13.94
C ASN A 115 10.17 -1.12 -13.32
N ILE A 116 11.06 -0.37 -12.69
CA ILE A 116 10.76 0.95 -12.10
C ILE A 116 11.47 2.01 -12.94
N ASN A 117 10.75 3.03 -13.35
CA ASN A 117 11.33 4.13 -14.13
C ASN A 117 10.69 5.47 -13.76
N LYS A 118 11.32 6.55 -14.21
CA LYS A 118 10.91 7.91 -13.86
C LYS A 118 9.60 8.36 -14.49
N ASP A 119 9.08 7.60 -15.43
CA ASP A 119 7.84 7.97 -16.13
C ASP A 119 6.59 7.43 -15.44
N ILE A 120 6.76 6.63 -14.40
CA ILE A 120 5.64 6.10 -13.63
C ILE A 120 4.90 7.25 -12.95
N LYS A 121 3.57 7.23 -13.11
CA LYS A 121 2.71 8.23 -12.50
C LYS A 121 1.41 7.56 -12.07
N LEU A 122 1.04 7.76 -10.80
CA LEU A 122 -0.18 7.22 -10.23
C LEU A 122 -1.28 8.28 -10.26
N ASN A 123 -2.53 7.83 -10.34
CA ASN A 123 -3.69 8.73 -10.34
C ASN A 123 -4.24 8.87 -8.94
N PHE A 124 -3.60 9.69 -8.12
CA PHE A 124 -4.09 9.97 -6.78
C PHE A 124 -5.32 10.86 -6.82
N LYS A 125 -6.29 10.53 -5.97
CA LYS A 125 -7.42 11.40 -5.68
C LYS A 125 -7.05 12.32 -4.51
N GLU A 126 -7.90 13.29 -4.25
CA GLU A 126 -7.63 14.27 -3.20
C GLU A 126 -7.35 13.60 -1.85
N ASN A 127 -8.13 12.57 -1.52
CA ASN A 127 -8.02 11.91 -0.21
C ASN A 127 -6.74 11.10 -0.04
N HIS A 128 -6.02 10.78 -1.11
CA HIS A 128 -4.72 10.12 -1.02
C HIS A 128 -3.61 11.08 -0.56
N LYS A 129 -3.76 12.37 -0.82
CA LYS A 129 -2.63 13.31 -0.77
C LYS A 129 -2.02 13.45 0.62
N LYS A 130 -2.84 13.45 1.66
CA LYS A 130 -2.30 13.55 3.03
C LYS A 130 -1.43 12.35 3.38
N TYR A 131 -1.78 11.17 2.89
CA TYR A 131 -1.02 9.96 3.17
C TYR A 131 0.28 9.92 2.37
N ILE A 132 0.23 10.28 1.09
CA ILE A 132 1.46 10.27 0.30
C ILE A 132 2.41 11.38 0.73
N LYS A 133 1.89 12.49 1.19
CA LYS A 133 2.72 13.55 1.78
C LYS A 133 3.46 13.03 3.00
N TYR A 134 2.74 12.29 3.89
CA TYR A 134 3.37 11.70 5.06
C TYR A 134 4.50 10.75 4.66
N HIS A 135 4.26 9.89 3.68
CA HIS A 135 5.27 8.93 3.21
C HIS A 135 6.48 9.65 2.66
N ARG A 136 6.25 10.65 1.82
CA ARG A 136 7.33 11.43 1.21
C ARG A 136 8.18 12.13 2.25
N GLU A 137 7.56 12.69 3.27
CA GLU A 137 8.26 13.48 4.30
C GLU A 137 8.91 12.62 5.39
N ASN A 138 8.39 11.43 5.64
CA ASN A 138 8.84 10.62 6.79
C ASN A 138 9.49 9.30 6.41
N LYS A 139 9.25 8.77 5.22
CA LYS A 139 9.79 7.48 4.80
C LYS A 139 10.79 7.57 3.66
N PHE A 140 10.61 8.51 2.75
CA PHE A 140 11.44 8.58 1.56
C PHE A 140 12.90 8.86 1.91
N LYS A 141 13.82 8.15 1.27
CA LYS A 141 15.28 8.26 1.46
C LYS A 141 15.90 8.80 0.17
N GLU A 142 16.50 9.92 0.27
CA GLU A 142 17.17 10.53 -0.89
C GLU A 142 18.47 9.83 -1.25
#